data_0a42ec67fd55c835314a39fe03885071
#
_entry.id   0a42ec67fd55c835314a39fe03885071
#
_cell.length_a   1.000
_cell.length_b   1.000
_cell.length_c   1.000
_cell.angle_alpha   90.00
_cell.angle_beta   90.00
_cell.angle_gamma   90.00
#
_symmetry.space_group_name_H-M   'P 1'
#
loop_
_entity.id
_entity.type
_entity.pdbx_description
1 polymer ?
#
loop_
_entity_poly.entity_id
_entity_poly.type
_entity_poly.pdbx_seq_one_letter_code
_entity_poly.pdbx_strand_id
1 'polypeptide(L)'
;MANAPGSLMQCNICGANSEFFDQAQILRKYLVRYFRCMACGFVQTETPYWMEEAYSSAISQQDPGILFRNVLNQRLTTAVLNLLFPRAESSLDYGAGHGIFVRLMRDAGFRFYWSDLHARNDYARGFEHEDNRTYDFLTSFEVLEHLAHPLVELSKMMSLSPNILVSTVLLPHPMPKISAWWYSSTATGQHISFYTLESLRLIARKFGRNLLSRGPYHLFTLEPKSQLLFRLATNRRASAALNVFRKRPSLTTADSDFLSKRDTKVTDQS
;
A
#
# COMPACT_ATOMS: atom_id res chain seq x y z
N MET A 1 26.55 0.08 18.36
CA MET A 1 27.55 1.16 18.15
C MET A 1 26.79 2.31 17.49
N ALA A 2 26.63 3.43 18.18
CA ALA A 2 25.97 4.61 17.63
C ALA A 2 26.90 5.25 16.59
N ASN A 3 26.44 5.35 15.32
CA ASN A 3 27.16 6.08 14.29
C ASN A 3 27.34 7.54 14.71
N ALA A 4 28.56 8.05 14.62
CA ALA A 4 28.93 9.42 14.94
C ALA A 4 28.11 10.44 14.12
N PRO A 5 27.90 11.69 14.59
CA PRO A 5 27.30 12.75 13.81
C PRO A 5 28.20 13.05 12.60
N GLY A 6 27.72 12.68 11.39
CA GLY A 6 28.45 12.80 10.12
C GLY A 6 28.43 11.55 9.23
N SER A 7 27.82 10.44 9.65
CA SER A 7 27.70 9.25 8.79
C SER A 7 26.72 9.54 7.66
N LEU A 8 27.27 9.64 6.45
CA LEU A 8 26.48 9.70 5.22
C LEU A 8 25.68 8.40 5.09
N MET A 9 24.37 8.51 5.00
CA MET A 9 23.48 7.39 4.75
C MET A 9 23.11 7.37 3.27
N GLN A 10 23.13 6.22 2.64
CA GLN A 10 22.67 6.10 1.24
C GLN A 10 21.13 6.02 1.20
N CYS A 11 20.57 6.71 0.23
CA CYS A 11 19.13 6.71 -0.03
C CYS A 11 18.68 5.35 -0.57
N ASN A 12 17.69 4.72 0.08
CA ASN A 12 17.13 3.43 -0.31
C ASN A 12 16.39 3.46 -1.67
N ILE A 13 16.16 4.66 -2.26
CA ILE A 13 15.50 4.82 -3.56
C ILE A 13 16.52 5.06 -4.67
N CYS A 14 17.39 6.07 -4.55
CA CYS A 14 18.27 6.50 -5.64
C CYS A 14 19.76 6.26 -5.40
N GLY A 15 20.16 5.80 -4.21
CA GLY A 15 21.55 5.56 -3.84
C GLY A 15 22.38 6.83 -3.55
N ALA A 16 21.82 8.03 -3.75
CA ALA A 16 22.51 9.28 -3.43
C ALA A 16 22.65 9.47 -1.91
N ASN A 17 23.52 10.39 -1.51
CA ASN A 17 23.73 10.70 -0.10
C ASN A 17 22.46 11.31 0.53
N SER A 18 22.17 10.84 1.73
CA SER A 18 21.14 11.38 2.61
C SER A 18 21.80 12.03 3.81
N GLU A 19 21.34 13.22 4.19
CA GLU A 19 21.84 13.98 5.32
C GLU A 19 20.90 13.87 6.51
N PHE A 20 21.44 14.02 7.70
CA PHE A 20 20.60 14.11 8.91
C PHE A 20 19.57 15.23 8.73
N PHE A 21 18.32 14.88 8.95
CA PHE A 21 17.21 15.82 8.80
C PHE A 21 16.58 16.19 10.14
N ASP A 22 16.22 15.20 10.96
CA ASP A 22 15.52 15.37 12.22
C ASP A 22 15.66 14.13 13.09
N GLN A 23 15.18 14.22 14.33
CA GLN A 23 15.04 13.07 15.21
C GLN A 23 13.73 13.13 15.99
N ALA A 24 13.14 11.97 16.28
CA ALA A 24 11.91 11.88 17.04
C ALA A 24 11.92 10.68 17.99
N GLN A 25 11.17 10.79 19.07
CA GLN A 25 10.97 9.68 19.99
C GLN A 25 9.89 8.75 19.45
N ILE A 26 10.23 7.50 19.19
CA ILE A 26 9.37 6.45 18.67
C ILE A 26 8.94 5.53 19.80
N LEU A 27 7.66 5.10 19.83
CA LEU A 27 7.09 4.24 20.87
C LEU A 27 7.28 4.83 22.30
N ARG A 28 7.46 6.15 22.41
CA ARG A 28 7.82 6.87 23.64
C ARG A 28 9.12 6.38 24.31
N LYS A 29 9.95 5.63 23.60
CA LYS A 29 11.10 4.89 24.13
C LYS A 29 12.36 5.10 23.32
N TYR A 30 12.30 5.04 21.99
CA TYR A 30 13.47 5.05 21.12
C TYR A 30 13.68 6.43 20.51
N LEU A 31 14.86 7.02 20.66
CA LEU A 31 15.24 8.24 19.95
C LEU A 31 15.81 7.85 18.59
N VAL A 32 15.05 8.09 17.52
CA VAL A 32 15.34 7.64 16.16
C VAL A 32 15.70 8.81 15.28
N ARG A 33 16.76 8.66 14.48
CA ARG A 33 17.22 9.66 13.51
C ARG A 33 16.59 9.44 12.14
N TYR A 34 16.27 10.55 11.49
CA TYR A 34 15.72 10.59 10.14
C TYR A 34 16.70 11.27 9.19
N PHE A 35 16.85 10.71 7.99
CA PHE A 35 17.77 11.17 6.97
C PHE A 35 17.02 11.52 5.70
N ARG A 36 17.31 12.69 5.13
CA ARG A 36 16.70 13.17 3.90
C ARG A 36 17.69 13.06 2.75
N CYS A 37 17.26 12.43 1.67
CA CYS A 37 18.04 12.37 0.43
C CYS A 37 18.11 13.73 -0.24
N MET A 38 19.30 14.19 -0.58
CA MET A 38 19.53 15.49 -1.20
C MET A 38 19.13 15.50 -2.69
N ALA A 39 19.08 14.33 -3.34
CA ALA A 39 18.73 14.22 -4.76
C ALA A 39 17.22 14.05 -5.01
N CYS A 40 16.54 13.15 -4.27
CA CYS A 40 15.13 12.85 -4.51
C CYS A 40 14.17 13.28 -3.38
N GLY A 41 14.72 13.80 -2.29
CA GLY A 41 13.94 14.27 -1.14
C GLY A 41 13.27 13.17 -0.30
N PHE A 42 13.48 11.88 -0.61
CA PHE A 42 13.02 10.76 0.19
C PHE A 42 13.58 10.86 1.61
N VAL A 43 12.75 10.59 2.62
CA VAL A 43 13.18 10.55 4.00
C VAL A 43 13.04 9.13 4.54
N GLN A 44 14.08 8.66 5.18
CA GLN A 44 14.15 7.33 5.80
C GLN A 44 14.71 7.43 7.21
N THR A 45 14.37 6.48 8.06
CA THR A 45 14.98 6.34 9.38
C THR A 45 16.37 5.73 9.27
N GLU A 46 17.16 5.80 10.34
CA GLU A 46 18.27 4.86 10.54
C GLU A 46 17.76 3.41 10.54
N THR A 47 18.66 2.42 10.55
CA THR A 47 18.26 1.01 10.59
C THR A 47 17.24 0.78 11.71
N PRO A 48 16.03 0.31 11.37
CA PRO A 48 14.91 0.29 12.31
C PRO A 48 14.99 -0.92 13.26
N TYR A 49 15.74 -0.79 14.36
CA TYR A 49 15.97 -1.83 15.35
C TYR A 49 14.80 -2.06 16.33
N TRP A 50 13.74 -1.24 16.27
CA TRP A 50 12.55 -1.30 17.11
C TRP A 50 11.36 -2.02 16.45
N MET A 51 11.51 -2.52 15.23
CA MET A 51 10.39 -3.03 14.41
C MET A 51 9.68 -4.23 15.05
N GLU A 52 10.40 -5.12 15.71
CA GLU A 52 9.78 -6.25 16.40
C GLU A 52 8.75 -5.78 17.44
N GLU A 53 9.09 -4.76 18.24
CA GLU A 53 8.15 -4.16 19.20
C GLU A 53 7.01 -3.41 18.49
N ALA A 54 7.31 -2.67 17.40
CA ALA A 54 6.33 -1.94 16.63
C ALA A 54 5.28 -2.83 15.95
N TYR A 55 5.62 -4.09 15.64
CA TYR A 55 4.75 -5.08 15.02
C TYR A 55 4.25 -6.18 15.99
N SER A 56 4.46 -6.02 17.27
CA SER A 56 3.90 -6.95 18.30
C SER A 56 2.35 -7.03 18.21
N SER A 57 1.71 -6.04 17.57
CA SER A 57 0.30 -6.06 17.16
C SER A 57 0.23 -5.60 15.69
N ALA A 58 -0.23 -6.46 14.78
CA ALA A 58 -0.32 -6.18 13.34
C ALA A 58 -1.25 -5.01 13.01
N ILE A 59 -2.24 -4.75 13.85
CA ILE A 59 -3.12 -3.57 13.78
C ILE A 59 -3.02 -2.83 15.10
N SER A 60 -2.66 -1.57 15.01
CA SER A 60 -2.70 -0.70 16.17
C SER A 60 -4.14 -0.62 16.72
N GLN A 61 -4.33 -0.89 18.01
CA GLN A 61 -5.60 -0.61 18.68
C GLN A 61 -6.04 0.86 18.58
N GLN A 62 -5.14 1.73 18.13
CA GLN A 62 -5.33 3.17 17.95
C GLN A 62 -5.76 3.56 16.54
N ASP A 63 -6.15 2.61 15.67
CA ASP A 63 -6.62 2.91 14.31
C ASP A 63 -8.15 2.77 14.16
N PRO A 64 -8.95 3.71 14.67
CA PRO A 64 -10.40 3.68 14.53
C PRO A 64 -10.87 3.95 13.09
N GLY A 65 -9.98 4.41 12.22
CA GLY A 65 -10.27 4.78 10.82
C GLY A 65 -10.23 3.63 9.83
N ILE A 66 -9.83 2.42 10.24
CA ILE A 66 -9.57 1.29 9.33
C ILE A 66 -10.78 0.95 8.44
N LEU A 67 -11.98 0.85 8.99
CA LEU A 67 -13.17 0.54 8.22
C LEU A 67 -13.52 1.64 7.22
N PHE A 68 -13.46 2.91 7.66
CA PHE A 68 -13.72 4.05 6.77
C PHE A 68 -12.75 4.10 5.59
N ARG A 69 -11.45 3.87 5.85
CA ARG A 69 -10.43 3.82 4.79
C ARG A 69 -10.67 2.66 3.82
N ASN A 70 -11.01 1.48 4.32
CA ASN A 70 -11.31 0.33 3.46
C ASN A 70 -12.52 0.58 2.55
N VAL A 71 -13.60 1.15 3.07
CA VAL A 71 -14.80 1.52 2.28
C VAL A 71 -14.45 2.61 1.25
N LEU A 72 -13.66 3.62 1.62
CA LEU A 72 -13.22 4.65 0.69
C LEU A 72 -12.32 4.06 -0.41
N ASN A 73 -11.33 3.26 -0.05
CA ASN A 73 -10.42 2.60 -0.99
C ASN A 73 -11.17 1.68 -1.94
N GLN A 74 -12.15 0.89 -1.44
CA GLN A 74 -13.03 0.08 -2.27
C GLN A 74 -13.75 0.93 -3.34
N ARG A 75 -14.34 2.05 -2.93
CA ARG A 75 -15.06 2.95 -3.85
C ARG A 75 -14.13 3.53 -4.92
N LEU A 76 -12.97 4.03 -4.52
CA LEU A 76 -12.00 4.62 -5.44
C LEU A 76 -11.41 3.56 -6.39
N THR A 77 -11.04 2.39 -5.87
CA THR A 77 -10.50 1.28 -6.67
C THR A 77 -11.52 0.76 -7.68
N THR A 78 -12.80 0.64 -7.29
CA THR A 78 -13.90 0.31 -8.23
C THR A 78 -13.94 1.30 -9.39
N ALA A 79 -13.84 2.60 -9.13
CA ALA A 79 -13.84 3.61 -10.18
C ALA A 79 -12.57 3.55 -11.05
N VAL A 80 -11.38 3.30 -10.44
CA VAL A 80 -10.12 3.10 -11.17
C VAL A 80 -10.22 1.91 -12.12
N LEU A 81 -10.67 0.76 -11.62
CA LEU A 81 -10.83 -0.45 -12.44
C LEU A 81 -11.82 -0.24 -13.57
N ASN A 82 -12.99 0.34 -13.29
CA ASN A 82 -14.02 0.58 -14.29
C ASN A 82 -13.60 1.57 -15.39
N LEU A 83 -12.77 2.58 -15.08
CA LEU A 83 -12.39 3.62 -16.05
C LEU A 83 -11.08 3.33 -16.76
N LEU A 84 -10.09 2.78 -16.05
CA LEU A 84 -8.73 2.64 -16.56
C LEU A 84 -8.36 1.18 -16.91
N PHE A 85 -9.05 0.22 -16.28
CA PHE A 85 -8.76 -1.21 -16.42
C PHE A 85 -10.04 -2.05 -16.57
N PRO A 86 -10.95 -1.73 -17.51
CA PRO A 86 -12.27 -2.41 -17.63
C PRO A 86 -12.15 -3.90 -17.95
N ARG A 87 -10.99 -4.35 -18.46
CA ARG A 87 -10.70 -5.74 -18.82
C ARG A 87 -9.94 -6.51 -17.73
N ALA A 88 -9.61 -5.88 -16.59
CA ALA A 88 -8.97 -6.58 -15.48
C ALA A 88 -9.93 -7.63 -14.91
N GLU A 89 -9.50 -8.88 -14.88
CA GLU A 89 -10.28 -10.03 -14.42
C GLU A 89 -9.86 -10.47 -13.01
N SER A 90 -8.57 -10.31 -12.67
CA SER A 90 -8.02 -10.71 -11.38
C SER A 90 -7.17 -9.61 -10.77
N SER A 91 -7.28 -9.46 -9.45
CA SER A 91 -6.53 -8.45 -8.70
C SER A 91 -5.99 -9.01 -7.39
N LEU A 92 -4.87 -8.48 -6.92
CA LEU A 92 -4.25 -8.81 -5.64
C LEU A 92 -4.27 -7.59 -4.74
N ASP A 93 -4.54 -7.79 -3.45
CA ASP A 93 -4.26 -6.80 -2.40
C ASP A 93 -3.01 -7.25 -1.63
N TYR A 94 -1.94 -6.49 -1.76
CA TYR A 94 -0.62 -6.75 -1.16
C TYR A 94 -0.46 -5.93 0.12
N GLY A 95 -0.24 -6.60 1.25
CA GLY A 95 -0.36 -6.00 2.58
C GLY A 95 -1.83 -5.82 2.97
N ALA A 96 -2.63 -6.85 2.74
CA ALA A 96 -4.10 -6.82 2.81
C ALA A 96 -4.66 -6.80 4.24
N GLY A 97 -3.81 -6.85 5.28
CA GLY A 97 -4.22 -6.93 6.67
C GLY A 97 -5.20 -8.08 6.90
N HIS A 98 -6.28 -7.84 7.62
CA HIS A 98 -7.29 -8.87 7.90
C HIS A 98 -8.20 -9.24 6.70
N GLY A 99 -7.99 -8.65 5.52
CA GLY A 99 -8.74 -8.97 4.30
C GLY A 99 -10.07 -8.22 4.14
N ILE A 100 -10.31 -7.17 4.90
CA ILE A 100 -11.55 -6.36 4.82
C ILE A 100 -11.70 -5.76 3.43
N PHE A 101 -10.65 -5.15 2.89
CA PHE A 101 -10.69 -4.54 1.56
C PHE A 101 -10.95 -5.59 0.46
N VAL A 102 -10.29 -6.74 0.54
CA VAL A 102 -10.51 -7.86 -0.40
C VAL A 102 -11.96 -8.29 -0.39
N ARG A 103 -12.58 -8.47 0.81
CA ARG A 103 -14.00 -8.83 0.92
C ARG A 103 -14.90 -7.77 0.29
N LEU A 104 -14.69 -6.49 0.59
CA LEU A 104 -15.45 -5.38 0.01
C LEU A 104 -15.33 -5.31 -1.52
N MET A 105 -14.17 -5.60 -2.09
CA MET A 105 -13.98 -5.65 -3.54
C MET A 105 -14.68 -6.83 -4.16
N ARG A 106 -14.69 -8.00 -3.51
CA ARG A 106 -15.44 -9.17 -3.96
C ARG A 106 -16.95 -8.94 -3.88
N ASP A 107 -17.44 -8.28 -2.85
CA ASP A 107 -18.85 -7.85 -2.74
C ASP A 107 -19.25 -6.85 -3.84
N ALA A 108 -18.29 -6.04 -4.32
CA ALA A 108 -18.48 -5.14 -5.47
C ALA A 108 -18.29 -5.83 -6.83
N GLY A 109 -18.11 -7.16 -6.89
CA GLY A 109 -18.03 -7.95 -8.11
C GLY A 109 -16.66 -8.03 -8.77
N PHE A 110 -15.56 -7.77 -8.03
CA PHE A 110 -14.19 -7.87 -8.53
C PHE A 110 -13.46 -9.03 -7.87
N ARG A 111 -12.78 -9.87 -8.66
CA ARG A 111 -12.01 -11.01 -8.16
C ARG A 111 -10.70 -10.52 -7.54
N PHE A 112 -10.71 -10.20 -6.25
CA PHE A 112 -9.55 -9.85 -5.44
C PHE A 112 -9.06 -11.05 -4.64
N TYR A 113 -7.73 -11.11 -4.50
CA TYR A 113 -7.01 -12.10 -3.71
C TYR A 113 -6.22 -11.40 -2.61
N TRP A 114 -5.96 -12.09 -1.53
CA TRP A 114 -5.33 -11.60 -0.31
C TRP A 114 -3.86 -12.03 -0.24
N SER A 115 -2.98 -11.12 0.15
CA SER A 115 -1.59 -11.41 0.52
C SER A 115 -1.13 -10.49 1.62
N ASP A 116 -0.69 -11.05 2.74
CA ASP A 116 -0.08 -10.33 3.85
C ASP A 116 0.90 -11.23 4.60
N LEU A 117 2.04 -10.68 5.06
CA LEU A 117 3.06 -11.42 5.78
C LEU A 117 2.86 -11.39 7.29
N HIS A 118 2.12 -10.42 7.83
CA HIS A 118 2.05 -10.13 9.26
C HIS A 118 0.65 -10.32 9.83
N ALA A 119 -0.38 -10.19 9.02
CA ALA A 119 -1.76 -10.30 9.46
C ALA A 119 -2.37 -11.67 9.11
N ARG A 120 -3.38 -12.06 9.87
CA ARG A 120 -4.22 -13.22 9.56
C ARG A 120 -5.35 -12.80 8.63
N ASN A 121 -5.64 -13.63 7.62
CA ASN A 121 -6.80 -13.46 6.76
C ASN A 121 -8.09 -13.85 7.51
N ASP A 122 -8.88 -12.89 7.93
CA ASP A 122 -10.13 -13.14 8.67
C ASP A 122 -11.37 -13.01 7.79
N TYR A 123 -11.36 -12.12 6.80
CA TYR A 123 -12.53 -11.76 5.98
C TYR A 123 -12.50 -12.28 4.55
N ALA A 124 -11.34 -12.72 4.05
CA ALA A 124 -11.19 -13.18 2.67
C ALA A 124 -10.63 -14.61 2.57
N ARG A 125 -10.92 -15.46 3.57
CA ARG A 125 -10.47 -16.87 3.62
C ARG A 125 -10.91 -17.62 2.36
N GLY A 126 -9.99 -18.43 1.82
CA GLY A 126 -10.18 -19.17 0.58
C GLY A 126 -9.83 -18.37 -0.68
N PHE A 127 -9.44 -17.10 -0.53
CA PHE A 127 -9.03 -16.23 -1.62
C PHE A 127 -7.61 -15.67 -1.41
N GLU A 128 -6.73 -16.48 -0.86
CA GLU A 128 -5.32 -16.19 -0.68
C GLU A 128 -4.59 -16.18 -2.03
N HIS A 129 -3.47 -15.44 -2.07
CA HIS A 129 -2.52 -15.49 -3.17
C HIS A 129 -1.95 -16.92 -3.31
N GLU A 130 -1.90 -17.40 -4.53
CA GLU A 130 -1.29 -18.67 -4.90
C GLU A 130 0.11 -18.42 -5.52
N ASP A 131 1.10 -19.22 -5.15
CA ASP A 131 2.45 -19.11 -5.71
C ASP A 131 2.43 -19.17 -7.24
N ASN A 132 3.30 -18.38 -7.86
CA ASN A 132 3.46 -18.26 -9.32
C ASN A 132 2.26 -17.64 -10.07
N ARG A 133 1.25 -17.14 -9.36
CA ARG A 133 0.13 -16.44 -9.97
C ARG A 133 0.44 -14.96 -10.16
N THR A 134 0.13 -14.43 -11.35
CA THR A 134 0.14 -13.01 -11.66
C THR A 134 -1.28 -12.46 -11.77
N TYR A 135 -1.41 -11.14 -11.66
CA TYR A 135 -2.69 -10.44 -11.62
C TYR A 135 -2.69 -9.28 -12.60
N ASP A 136 -3.87 -8.93 -13.13
CA ASP A 136 -4.02 -7.77 -14.02
C ASP A 136 -3.83 -6.45 -13.28
N PHE A 137 -4.15 -6.44 -11.99
CA PHE A 137 -4.10 -5.27 -11.13
C PHE A 137 -3.69 -5.65 -9.71
N LEU A 138 -2.95 -4.76 -9.05
CA LEU A 138 -2.54 -4.92 -7.66
C LEU A 138 -2.84 -3.65 -6.88
N THR A 139 -3.33 -3.80 -5.65
CA THR A 139 -3.43 -2.74 -4.67
C THR A 139 -2.47 -2.96 -3.51
N SER A 140 -1.95 -1.87 -2.93
CA SER A 140 -1.16 -1.91 -1.70
C SER A 140 -1.35 -0.58 -0.95
N PHE A 141 -2.22 -0.60 0.05
CA PHE A 141 -2.64 0.62 0.74
C PHE A 141 -2.01 0.70 2.13
N GLU A 142 -1.40 1.86 2.43
CA GLU A 142 -0.71 2.13 3.70
C GLU A 142 0.35 1.04 4.00
N VAL A 143 1.21 0.76 3.02
CA VAL A 143 2.29 -0.23 3.10
C VAL A 143 3.65 0.39 2.81
N LEU A 144 3.73 1.31 1.85
CA LEU A 144 5.00 1.86 1.38
C LEU A 144 5.82 2.53 2.50
N GLU A 145 5.15 3.24 3.40
CA GLU A 145 5.74 3.92 4.55
C GLU A 145 6.35 2.97 5.58
N HIS A 146 5.97 1.70 5.55
CA HIS A 146 6.48 0.66 6.43
C HIS A 146 7.73 -0.06 5.88
N LEU A 147 8.12 0.17 4.62
CA LEU A 147 9.15 -0.59 3.95
C LEU A 147 10.55 -0.10 4.29
N ALA A 148 11.34 -0.95 4.94
CA ALA A 148 12.77 -0.69 5.18
C ALA A 148 13.59 -0.75 3.87
N HIS A 149 13.19 -1.61 2.94
CA HIS A 149 13.81 -1.81 1.63
C HIS A 149 12.78 -1.65 0.50
N PRO A 150 12.33 -0.41 0.21
CA PRO A 150 11.22 -0.17 -0.71
C PRO A 150 11.39 -0.77 -2.10
N LEU A 151 12.59 -0.70 -2.67
CA LEU A 151 12.84 -1.22 -4.02
C LEU A 151 12.72 -2.74 -4.11
N VAL A 152 13.06 -3.46 -3.04
CA VAL A 152 12.93 -4.92 -2.99
C VAL A 152 11.46 -5.33 -3.02
N GLU A 153 10.64 -4.73 -2.16
CA GLU A 153 9.21 -5.03 -2.09
C GLU A 153 8.46 -4.56 -3.34
N LEU A 154 8.77 -3.37 -3.85
CA LEU A 154 8.21 -2.90 -5.10
C LEU A 154 8.59 -3.78 -6.29
N SER A 155 9.80 -4.37 -6.31
CA SER A 155 10.18 -5.34 -7.34
C SER A 155 9.29 -6.57 -7.30
N LYS A 156 8.99 -7.10 -6.11
CA LYS A 156 8.03 -8.21 -5.95
C LYS A 156 6.63 -7.83 -6.45
N MET A 157 6.11 -6.67 -6.03
CA MET A 157 4.81 -6.19 -6.50
C MET A 157 4.79 -6.05 -8.03
N MET A 158 5.86 -5.50 -8.65
CA MET A 158 5.99 -5.31 -10.10
C MET A 158 6.09 -6.64 -10.88
N SER A 159 6.58 -7.72 -10.25
CA SER A 159 6.57 -9.06 -10.85
C SER A 159 5.18 -9.72 -10.80
N LEU A 160 4.36 -9.35 -9.83
CA LEU A 160 3.01 -9.89 -9.65
C LEU A 160 1.96 -9.19 -10.53
N SER A 161 2.17 -7.91 -10.88
CA SER A 161 1.20 -7.17 -11.70
C SER A 161 1.85 -6.06 -12.54
N PRO A 162 1.37 -5.84 -13.77
CA PRO A 162 1.76 -4.70 -14.60
C PRO A 162 1.19 -3.37 -14.08
N ASN A 163 0.16 -3.37 -13.23
CA ASN A 163 -0.57 -2.19 -12.80
C ASN A 163 -0.76 -2.21 -11.27
N ILE A 164 -0.19 -1.21 -10.58
CA ILE A 164 -0.14 -1.18 -9.11
C ILE A 164 -0.68 0.15 -8.61
N LEU A 165 -1.76 0.10 -7.86
CA LEU A 165 -2.32 1.25 -7.14
C LEU A 165 -1.89 1.18 -5.68
N VAL A 166 -1.15 2.19 -5.24
CA VAL A 166 -0.69 2.28 -3.85
C VAL A 166 -1.27 3.53 -3.18
N SER A 167 -1.36 3.50 -1.85
CA SER A 167 -1.52 4.72 -1.07
C SER A 167 -0.32 4.95 -0.16
N THR A 168 0.12 6.20 -0.10
CA THR A 168 1.03 6.76 0.90
C THR A 168 0.94 8.28 0.89
N VAL A 169 1.09 8.95 2.03
CA VAL A 169 1.04 10.42 2.07
C VAL A 169 2.41 10.98 1.72
N LEU A 170 2.45 11.80 0.68
CA LEU A 170 3.69 12.46 0.27
C LEU A 170 4.13 13.51 1.30
N LEU A 171 5.44 13.66 1.43
CA LEU A 171 6.05 14.70 2.24
C LEU A 171 5.54 16.08 1.80
N PRO A 172 4.98 16.89 2.73
CA PRO A 172 4.51 18.23 2.41
C PRO A 172 5.68 19.20 2.17
N HIS A 173 5.38 20.32 1.54
CA HIS A 173 6.31 21.43 1.39
C HIS A 173 5.69 22.71 1.93
N PRO A 174 6.30 23.43 2.89
CA PRO A 174 7.56 23.09 3.58
C PRO A 174 7.42 21.82 4.43
N MET A 175 8.55 21.12 4.60
CA MET A 175 8.60 19.89 5.38
C MET A 175 8.55 20.21 6.88
N PRO A 176 7.59 19.68 7.65
CA PRO A 176 7.52 19.86 9.08
C PRO A 176 8.57 19.02 9.82
N LYS A 177 8.78 19.30 11.10
CA LYS A 177 9.48 18.38 12.00
C LYS A 177 8.73 17.04 12.05
N ILE A 178 9.47 15.94 12.17
CA ILE A 178 8.88 14.59 12.24
C ILE A 178 7.88 14.49 13.39
N SER A 179 8.22 14.97 14.57
CA SER A 179 7.34 14.92 15.74
C SER A 179 6.06 15.77 15.61
N ALA A 180 6.04 16.75 14.70
CA ALA A 180 4.89 17.62 14.45
C ALA A 180 4.01 17.13 13.27
N TRP A 181 4.44 16.11 12.55
CA TRP A 181 3.71 15.59 11.39
C TRP A 181 2.92 14.33 11.76
N TRP A 182 1.61 14.42 11.70
CA TRP A 182 0.71 13.34 12.11
C TRP A 182 0.99 12.00 11.39
N TYR A 183 1.41 12.07 10.11
CA TYR A 183 1.67 10.86 9.32
C TYR A 183 2.97 10.14 9.71
N SER A 184 3.84 10.78 10.47
CA SER A 184 5.06 10.11 10.98
C SER A 184 4.76 8.96 11.93
N SER A 185 3.55 8.94 12.50
CA SER A 185 3.05 7.87 13.37
C SER A 185 4.04 7.44 14.47
N THR A 186 4.68 8.42 15.12
CA THR A 186 5.73 8.17 16.11
C THR A 186 5.26 7.28 17.28
N ALA A 187 3.95 7.30 17.57
CA ALA A 187 3.38 6.49 18.65
C ALA A 187 3.41 4.99 18.34
N THR A 188 3.28 4.59 17.07
CA THR A 188 3.34 3.18 16.63
C THR A 188 4.73 2.76 16.20
N GLY A 189 5.55 3.71 15.74
CA GLY A 189 6.90 3.46 15.24
C GLY A 189 6.98 2.70 13.92
N GLN A 190 5.85 2.51 13.24
CA GLN A 190 5.77 1.68 12.03
C GLN A 190 6.14 2.44 10.75
N HIS A 191 5.97 3.78 10.71
CA HIS A 191 6.30 4.60 9.54
C HIS A 191 7.77 4.98 9.55
N ILE A 192 8.53 4.40 8.65
CA ILE A 192 10.00 4.53 8.56
C ILE A 192 10.48 5.09 7.21
N SER A 193 9.57 5.20 6.23
CA SER A 193 9.87 5.60 4.85
C SER A 193 8.87 6.64 4.36
N PHE A 194 9.35 7.83 3.95
CA PHE A 194 8.47 8.91 3.53
C PHE A 194 8.85 9.42 2.14
N TYR A 195 7.88 9.46 1.26
CA TYR A 195 8.07 9.66 -0.16
C TYR A 195 7.79 11.10 -0.59
N THR A 196 8.53 11.55 -1.59
CA THR A 196 8.20 12.72 -2.40
C THR A 196 7.63 12.26 -3.73
N LEU A 197 7.00 13.15 -4.48
CA LEU A 197 6.60 12.83 -5.85
C LEU A 197 7.81 12.49 -6.73
N GLU A 198 8.97 13.12 -6.49
CA GLU A 198 10.20 12.82 -7.25
C GLU A 198 10.75 11.44 -6.92
N SER A 199 10.76 11.03 -5.65
CA SER A 199 11.17 9.65 -5.31
C SER A 199 10.27 8.60 -5.95
N LEU A 200 8.94 8.82 -6.02
CA LEU A 200 8.03 7.92 -6.74
C LEU A 200 8.26 7.92 -8.27
N ARG A 201 8.61 9.07 -8.87
CA ARG A 201 9.00 9.15 -10.28
C ARG A 201 10.28 8.38 -10.57
N LEU A 202 11.26 8.45 -9.67
CA LEU A 202 12.49 7.65 -9.77
C LEU A 202 12.20 6.16 -9.71
N ILE A 203 11.35 5.72 -8.78
CA ILE A 203 10.88 4.34 -8.70
C ILE A 203 10.22 3.94 -10.03
N ALA A 204 9.29 4.75 -10.54
CA ALA A 204 8.61 4.45 -11.80
C ALA A 204 9.60 4.28 -12.95
N ARG A 205 10.56 5.21 -13.11
CA ARG A 205 11.62 5.13 -14.14
C ARG A 205 12.47 3.87 -13.99
N LYS A 206 12.87 3.53 -12.76
CA LYS A 206 13.70 2.35 -12.47
C LYS A 206 13.04 1.05 -12.89
N PHE A 207 11.72 0.95 -12.76
CA PHE A 207 10.94 -0.23 -13.12
C PHE A 207 10.26 -0.14 -14.49
N GLY A 208 10.58 0.88 -15.31
CA GLY A 208 9.97 1.06 -16.63
C GLY A 208 8.45 1.27 -16.56
N ARG A 209 7.95 1.99 -15.54
CA ARG A 209 6.54 2.27 -15.33
C ARG A 209 6.19 3.73 -15.55
N ASN A 210 4.96 3.98 -15.97
CA ASN A 210 4.35 5.30 -15.92
C ASN A 210 3.79 5.53 -14.51
N LEU A 211 3.78 6.78 -14.04
CA LEU A 211 3.25 7.17 -12.75
C LEU A 211 2.13 8.19 -12.91
N LEU A 212 0.96 7.89 -12.35
CA LEU A 212 -0.09 8.86 -12.10
C LEU A 212 -0.21 9.06 -10.59
N SER A 213 -0.36 10.31 -10.16
CA SER A 213 -0.39 10.65 -8.73
C SER A 213 -1.47 11.69 -8.46
N ARG A 214 -2.22 11.47 -7.35
CA ARG A 214 -3.20 12.42 -6.84
C ARG A 214 -3.45 12.21 -5.34
N GLY A 215 -3.15 13.24 -4.54
CA GLY A 215 -3.23 13.13 -3.08
C GLY A 215 -2.40 11.95 -2.58
N PRO A 216 -2.95 11.06 -1.75
CA PRO A 216 -2.22 9.90 -1.27
C PRO A 216 -2.21 8.71 -2.25
N TYR A 217 -2.90 8.79 -3.39
CA TYR A 217 -3.02 7.66 -4.34
C TYR A 217 -2.03 7.80 -5.49
N HIS A 218 -1.28 6.72 -5.76
CA HIS A 218 -0.26 6.66 -6.79
C HIS A 218 -0.44 5.37 -7.59
N LEU A 219 -0.49 5.50 -8.92
CA LEU A 219 -0.72 4.37 -9.83
C LEU A 219 0.49 4.20 -10.74
N PHE A 220 1.18 3.08 -10.59
CA PHE A 220 2.25 2.63 -11.48
C PHE A 220 1.64 1.74 -12.56
N THR A 221 1.91 2.03 -13.83
CA THR A 221 1.35 1.26 -14.96
C THR A 221 2.41 0.94 -15.99
N LEU A 222 2.31 -0.23 -16.61
CA LEU A 222 3.18 -0.57 -17.73
C LEU A 222 2.86 0.30 -18.95
N GLU A 223 1.58 0.44 -19.28
CA GLU A 223 1.11 1.27 -20.37
C GLU A 223 0.64 2.65 -19.87
N PRO A 224 0.80 3.71 -20.67
CA PRO A 224 0.28 5.03 -20.32
C PRO A 224 -1.25 5.00 -20.08
N LYS A 225 -1.69 5.70 -19.06
CA LYS A 225 -3.12 5.89 -18.74
C LYS A 225 -3.46 7.37 -18.60
N SER A 226 -4.75 7.69 -18.76
CA SER A 226 -5.25 9.07 -18.69
C SER A 226 -5.19 9.64 -17.28
N GLN A 227 -4.41 10.71 -17.09
CA GLN A 227 -4.35 11.45 -15.84
C GLN A 227 -5.71 12.05 -15.44
N LEU A 228 -6.50 12.48 -16.42
CA LEU A 228 -7.84 13.03 -16.17
C LEU A 228 -8.78 11.96 -15.60
N LEU A 229 -8.82 10.77 -16.22
CA LEU A 229 -9.64 9.66 -15.73
C LEU A 229 -9.17 9.19 -14.34
N PHE A 230 -7.87 9.16 -14.08
CA PHE A 230 -7.33 8.85 -12.76
C PHE A 230 -7.75 9.88 -11.71
N ARG A 231 -7.72 11.17 -12.06
CA ARG A 231 -8.21 12.26 -11.20
C ARG A 231 -9.70 12.13 -10.89
N LEU A 232 -10.52 11.75 -11.86
CA LEU A 232 -11.95 11.52 -11.65
C LEU A 232 -12.17 10.29 -10.76
N ALA A 233 -11.54 9.16 -11.07
CA ALA A 233 -11.67 7.92 -10.30
C ALA A 233 -11.26 8.08 -8.83
N THR A 234 -10.21 8.86 -8.55
CA THR A 234 -9.70 9.11 -7.19
C THR A 234 -10.32 10.33 -6.50
N ASN A 235 -11.35 10.95 -7.09
CA ASN A 235 -12.15 11.98 -6.44
C ASN A 235 -13.32 11.34 -5.68
N ARG A 236 -13.46 11.62 -4.38
CA ARG A 236 -14.48 11.02 -3.50
C ARG A 236 -15.91 11.18 -4.02
N ARG A 237 -16.26 12.35 -4.56
CA ARG A 237 -17.61 12.62 -5.09
C ARG A 237 -17.81 12.00 -6.47
N ALA A 238 -16.84 12.17 -7.36
CA ALA A 238 -16.90 11.62 -8.71
C ALA A 238 -16.93 10.09 -8.71
N SER A 239 -16.09 9.43 -7.90
CA SER A 239 -16.09 7.97 -7.77
C SER A 239 -17.41 7.42 -7.26
N ALA A 240 -18.06 8.11 -6.33
CA ALA A 240 -19.38 7.71 -5.84
C ALA A 240 -20.42 7.72 -6.96
N ALA A 241 -20.47 8.79 -7.76
CA ALA A 241 -21.38 8.91 -8.90
C ALA A 241 -21.08 7.85 -9.98
N LEU A 242 -19.81 7.66 -10.35
CA LEU A 242 -19.37 6.69 -11.35
C LEU A 242 -19.78 5.26 -11.01
N ASN A 243 -19.69 4.87 -9.75
CA ASN A 243 -20.00 3.52 -9.29
C ASN A 243 -21.52 3.21 -9.30
N VAL A 244 -22.38 4.22 -9.33
CA VAL A 244 -23.83 4.02 -9.49
C VAL A 244 -24.15 3.47 -10.89
N PHE A 245 -23.43 3.95 -11.92
CA PHE A 245 -23.72 3.61 -13.33
C PHE A 245 -23.00 2.34 -13.81
N ARG A 246 -22.03 1.81 -13.08
CA ARG A 246 -21.22 0.64 -13.48
C ARG A 246 -21.15 -0.40 -12.37
N LYS A 247 -22.31 -0.88 -11.93
CA LYS A 247 -22.39 -1.96 -10.93
C LYS A 247 -22.10 -3.31 -11.58
N ARG A 248 -21.25 -4.10 -10.92
CA ARG A 248 -21.05 -5.53 -11.21
C ARG A 248 -21.90 -6.36 -10.23
N PRO A 249 -22.36 -7.58 -10.63
CA PRO A 249 -22.99 -8.50 -9.69
C PRO A 249 -21.99 -8.85 -8.56
N SER A 250 -22.46 -8.88 -7.33
CA SER A 250 -21.66 -9.32 -6.18
C SER A 250 -21.18 -10.77 -6.36
N LEU A 251 -19.98 -11.07 -5.89
CA LEU A 251 -19.46 -12.43 -5.86
C LEU A 251 -19.87 -13.21 -4.60
N THR A 252 -20.64 -12.61 -3.68
CA THR A 252 -20.96 -13.20 -2.37
C THR A 252 -21.55 -14.60 -2.47
N THR A 253 -22.55 -14.80 -3.36
CA THR A 253 -23.18 -16.11 -3.56
C THR A 253 -22.19 -17.11 -4.16
N ALA A 254 -21.47 -16.72 -5.21
CA ALA A 254 -20.48 -17.59 -5.84
C ALA A 254 -19.32 -17.97 -4.88
N ASP A 255 -18.92 -17.03 -4.03
CA ASP A 255 -17.90 -17.26 -2.99
C ASP A 255 -18.42 -18.24 -1.92
N SER A 256 -19.67 -18.11 -1.48
CA SER A 256 -20.28 -19.03 -0.53
C SER A 256 -20.33 -20.46 -1.09
N ASP A 257 -20.77 -20.61 -2.34
CA ASP A 257 -20.82 -21.92 -3.02
C ASP A 257 -19.44 -22.54 -3.18
N PHE A 258 -18.43 -21.72 -3.50
CA PHE A 258 -17.04 -22.16 -3.62
C PHE A 258 -16.48 -22.67 -2.29
N LEU A 259 -16.69 -21.93 -1.21
CA LEU A 259 -16.17 -22.28 0.12
C LEU A 259 -16.87 -23.53 0.68
N SER A 260 -18.19 -23.66 0.51
CA SER A 260 -18.95 -24.84 0.95
C SER A 260 -18.46 -26.13 0.26
N LYS A 261 -18.08 -26.06 -1.03
CA LYS A 261 -17.53 -27.21 -1.76
C LYS A 261 -16.11 -27.60 -1.33
N ARG A 262 -15.34 -26.67 -0.77
CA ARG A 262 -14.00 -26.95 -0.21
C ARG A 262 -14.12 -27.67 1.14
N ASP A 263 -15.04 -27.24 2.00
CA ASP A 263 -15.24 -27.86 3.31
C ASP A 263 -15.71 -29.31 3.20
N THR A 264 -16.59 -29.64 2.23
CA THR A 264 -17.01 -31.02 1.99
C THR A 264 -15.90 -31.94 1.51
N LYS A 265 -14.92 -31.43 0.73
CA LYS A 265 -13.78 -32.24 0.28
C LYS A 265 -12.76 -32.54 1.38
N VAL A 266 -12.65 -31.69 2.40
CA VAL A 266 -11.74 -31.89 3.55
C VAL A 266 -12.32 -32.92 4.51
N THR A 267 -13.64 -32.97 4.69
CA THR A 267 -14.31 -33.95 5.54
C THR A 267 -14.36 -35.36 4.94
N ASP A 268 -14.34 -35.51 3.60
CA ASP A 268 -14.31 -36.80 2.92
C ASP A 268 -12.91 -37.45 2.86
N GLN A 269 -11.86 -36.74 3.28
CA GLN A 269 -10.47 -37.22 3.30
C GLN A 269 -9.92 -37.44 4.74
N SER A 270 -10.72 -37.20 5.75
CA SER A 270 -10.41 -37.45 7.17
C SER A 270 -11.16 -38.70 7.67
#